data_ecf13f76d80ccedc8a9ec2635afa3fb8
#
_entry.id   ecf13f76d80ccedc8a9ec2635afa3fb8
#
_cell.length_a   1.000
_cell.length_b   1.000
_cell.length_c   1.000
_cell.angle_alpha   90.00
_cell.angle_beta   90.00
_cell.angle_gamma   90.00
#
_symmetry.space_group_name_H-M   'P 1'
#
loop_
_entity.id
_entity.type
_entity.pdbx_description
1 polymer ?
#
loop_
_entity_poly.entity_id
_entity_poly.type
_entity_poly.pdbx_seq_one_letter_code
_entity_poly.pdbx_strand_id
1 'polypeptide(L)'
;MEEHPFSPIPQQQPAPQQQSPAPPPYTQVSSYAVPSPTPEQPQPAAQVPPPPVYPPNFGQPQPAAPYPPQQPIYPQMQPMQPMPAPKQKKRRTKQKPSPEQARLTKLAWIAIWLAFLLLVYCIASDLFRYFEMDSQTPTLQQSQSSTLNIQYQERPVSDAITQPDENGAYTVAGVAEAVAPSIVEITAASGSMPTSSGSGIILSEDGYIVTNAHVLQNSDTFWVTLNDSDEAISADCIGMDTKTDLAVLKINRTGLPAATIGDSDSLLVGEEVVAIGNPAGLNGTVTNGIVSALHRKIKSASTGFEMDCIQTNAAISPGNSGGALVNLYGQIVGITSSKYTNAYSGSAYEGLGFAISINAAMPILEELTSQGYVSGRVRMGITFRSLDITEVQEEFHETYQLDDRTQVSGLWISEIAEDCDISNTELQVGDVIERVNGTETADYDQLNAVLSDCKAGDSLTADCCRYDKNGKKSSFTITFQLMEDRSGNF
;
A
#
# COMPACT_ATOMS: atom_id res chain seq x y z
N MET A 1 -68.69 14.18 38.65
CA MET A 1 -68.80 14.78 40.01
C MET A 1 -67.82 14.05 40.87
N GLU A 2 -66.85 14.68 41.15
CA GLU A 2 -65.99 15.01 42.28
C GLU A 2 -64.57 15.19 41.80
N GLU A 3 -64.17 16.45 41.84
CA GLU A 3 -62.81 16.92 41.57
C GLU A 3 -61.96 16.63 42.83
N HIS A 4 -60.81 16.00 42.63
CA HIS A 4 -59.74 15.97 43.62
C HIS A 4 -58.67 16.97 43.29
N PRO A 5 -58.28 17.84 44.24
CA PRO A 5 -57.29 18.86 43.98
C PRO A 5 -55.87 18.34 44.04
N PHE A 6 -55.05 18.77 43.11
CA PHE A 6 -53.60 18.53 43.07
C PHE A 6 -52.91 19.21 44.26
N SER A 7 -52.17 18.40 45.06
CA SER A 7 -51.25 18.93 46.06
C SER A 7 -49.93 19.39 45.41
N PRO A 8 -49.36 20.53 45.83
CA PRO A 8 -48.13 21.05 45.26
C PRO A 8 -46.91 20.26 45.74
N ILE A 9 -45.99 19.98 44.81
CA ILE A 9 -44.68 19.34 45.03
C ILE A 9 -43.80 20.26 45.88
N PRO A 10 -43.11 19.77 46.95
CA PRO A 10 -42.19 20.59 47.73
C PRO A 10 -40.94 20.97 46.90
N GLN A 11 -40.62 22.24 46.86
CA GLN A 11 -39.36 22.75 46.32
C GLN A 11 -38.22 22.29 47.23
N GLN A 12 -37.27 21.49 46.67
CA GLN A 12 -36.01 21.21 47.32
C GLN A 12 -35.11 22.44 47.31
N GLN A 13 -34.67 22.83 48.48
CA GLN A 13 -33.64 23.88 48.64
C GLN A 13 -32.29 23.38 48.08
N PRO A 14 -31.50 24.19 47.42
CA PRO A 14 -30.19 23.84 46.95
C PRO A 14 -29.22 23.60 48.12
N ALA A 15 -28.47 22.48 48.05
CA ALA A 15 -27.44 22.15 49.00
C ALA A 15 -26.33 23.21 49.06
N PRO A 16 -25.71 23.44 50.23
CA PRO A 16 -24.64 24.43 50.37
C PRO A 16 -23.40 24.00 49.54
N GLN A 17 -22.91 24.95 48.74
CA GLN A 17 -21.63 24.76 47.98
C GLN A 17 -20.49 24.64 48.97
N GLN A 18 -19.80 23.49 48.97
CA GLN A 18 -18.50 23.35 49.62
C GLN A 18 -17.45 24.16 48.84
N GLN A 19 -16.92 25.18 49.49
CA GLN A 19 -15.75 25.92 48.98
C GLN A 19 -14.53 25.03 48.97
N SER A 20 -13.92 24.82 47.81
CA SER A 20 -12.65 24.16 47.67
C SER A 20 -11.56 24.93 48.43
N PRO A 21 -10.61 24.25 49.11
CA PRO A 21 -9.51 24.93 49.82
C PRO A 21 -8.59 25.64 48.80
N ALA A 22 -8.17 26.82 49.17
CA ALA A 22 -7.23 27.65 48.40
C ALA A 22 -5.88 26.92 48.24
N PRO A 23 -5.22 27.03 47.08
CA PRO A 23 -3.88 26.47 46.88
C PRO A 23 -2.84 27.15 47.82
N PRO A 24 -1.82 26.41 48.27
CA PRO A 24 -0.77 26.94 49.12
C PRO A 24 0.03 28.05 48.40
N PRO A 25 0.59 29.05 49.12
CA PRO A 25 1.31 30.13 48.51
C PRO A 25 2.60 29.62 47.87
N TYR A 26 2.82 30.00 46.63
CA TYR A 26 4.09 29.72 45.90
C TYR A 26 5.23 30.45 46.62
N THR A 27 6.19 29.65 47.08
CA THR A 27 7.47 30.17 47.57
C THR A 27 8.24 30.69 46.37
N GLN A 28 8.47 32.00 46.33
CA GLN A 28 9.35 32.63 45.34
C GLN A 28 10.75 32.03 45.49
N VAL A 29 11.18 31.26 44.55
CA VAL A 29 12.58 30.84 44.39
C VAL A 29 13.29 32.06 43.80
N SER A 30 14.23 32.58 44.58
CA SER A 30 15.14 33.67 44.25
C SER A 30 15.76 33.44 42.85
N SER A 31 15.60 34.45 41.98
CA SER A 31 16.26 34.50 40.67
C SER A 31 17.78 34.50 40.84
N TYR A 32 18.42 33.36 40.48
CA TYR A 32 19.84 33.36 40.18
C TYR A 32 20.07 34.12 38.89
N ALA A 33 20.77 35.26 38.97
CA ALA A 33 21.25 35.99 37.82
C ALA A 33 22.17 35.11 37.00
N VAL A 34 21.81 34.79 35.79
CA VAL A 34 22.69 34.16 34.79
C VAL A 34 23.69 35.23 34.36
N PRO A 35 25.01 35.02 34.51
CA PRO A 35 26.01 35.95 33.99
C PRO A 35 25.93 35.97 32.44
N SER A 36 25.93 37.19 31.86
CA SER A 36 26.00 37.41 30.42
C SER A 36 27.24 36.70 29.82
N PRO A 37 27.15 36.03 28.70
CA PRO A 37 28.32 35.44 28.06
C PRO A 37 29.25 36.52 27.56
N THR A 38 30.51 36.39 27.95
CA THR A 38 31.65 37.17 27.44
C THR A 38 31.79 36.83 25.93
N PRO A 39 32.08 37.80 25.06
CA PRO A 39 32.27 37.49 23.65
C PRO A 39 33.52 36.61 23.47
N GLU A 40 33.31 35.37 23.00
CA GLU A 40 34.38 34.47 22.60
C GLU A 40 35.10 35.00 21.36
N GLN A 41 36.42 35.09 21.46
CA GLN A 41 37.26 35.33 20.27
C GLN A 41 37.14 34.15 19.30
N PRO A 42 37.17 34.40 17.99
CA PRO A 42 37.06 33.32 17.01
C PRO A 42 38.28 32.36 17.13
N GLN A 43 38.00 31.12 17.47
CA GLN A 43 38.99 30.04 17.38
C GLN A 43 39.30 29.78 15.88
N PRO A 44 40.57 29.49 15.56
CA PRO A 44 40.94 29.11 14.19
C PRO A 44 40.23 27.80 13.80
N ALA A 45 39.66 27.78 12.61
CA ALA A 45 38.94 26.64 12.06
C ALA A 45 39.75 25.36 12.19
N ALA A 46 39.15 24.36 12.84
CA ALA A 46 39.70 23.01 12.89
C ALA A 46 39.80 22.49 11.47
N GLN A 47 40.98 22.09 11.05
CA GLN A 47 41.20 21.45 9.75
C GLN A 47 40.45 20.15 9.71
N VAL A 48 39.51 20.04 8.79
CA VAL A 48 38.79 18.80 8.45
C VAL A 48 39.85 17.81 7.91
N PRO A 49 40.01 16.61 8.51
CA PRO A 49 40.93 15.62 7.96
C PRO A 49 40.51 15.26 6.54
N PRO A 50 41.45 15.05 5.61
CA PRO A 50 41.14 14.64 4.25
C PRO A 50 40.43 13.28 4.26
N PRO A 51 39.49 13.03 3.33
CA PRO A 51 38.80 11.75 3.23
C PRO A 51 39.81 10.62 2.99
N PRO A 52 39.55 9.41 3.53
CA PRO A 52 40.43 8.27 3.34
C PRO A 52 40.57 7.94 1.84
N VAL A 53 41.83 7.89 1.40
CA VAL A 53 42.19 7.46 0.03
C VAL A 53 42.04 5.95 -0.01
N TYR A 54 40.99 5.44 -0.67
CA TYR A 54 40.86 4.02 -0.99
C TYR A 54 41.80 3.67 -2.16
N PRO A 55 42.53 2.55 -2.11
CA PRO A 55 43.33 2.11 -3.23
C PRO A 55 42.45 1.79 -4.45
N PRO A 56 42.86 2.12 -5.66
CA PRO A 56 42.14 1.81 -6.88
C PRO A 56 42.36 0.32 -7.21
N ASN A 57 41.45 -0.55 -6.85
CA ASN A 57 41.21 -1.85 -7.49
C ASN A 57 40.26 -2.73 -6.65
N PHE A 58 38.98 -2.47 -6.77
CA PHE A 58 37.99 -3.52 -6.83
C PHE A 58 37.15 -3.24 -8.07
N GLY A 59 37.25 -4.18 -9.01
CA GLY A 59 36.62 -4.05 -10.31
C GLY A 59 35.13 -3.70 -10.17
N GLN A 60 34.73 -2.65 -10.84
CA GLN A 60 33.33 -2.37 -11.09
C GLN A 60 32.72 -3.62 -11.74
N PRO A 61 31.57 -4.13 -11.28
CA PRO A 61 30.83 -5.09 -12.06
C PRO A 61 30.50 -4.40 -13.39
N GLN A 62 30.97 -5.00 -14.49
CA GLN A 62 30.55 -4.57 -15.81
C GLN A 62 29.02 -4.63 -15.86
N PRO A 63 28.35 -3.63 -16.43
CA PRO A 63 26.93 -3.72 -16.69
C PRO A 63 26.70 -4.99 -17.53
N ALA A 64 25.85 -5.87 -17.02
CA ALA A 64 25.41 -7.05 -17.75
C ALA A 64 24.87 -6.59 -19.09
N ALA A 65 25.37 -7.17 -20.18
CA ALA A 65 24.85 -6.92 -21.50
C ALA A 65 23.35 -7.17 -21.49
N PRO A 66 22.54 -6.31 -22.13
CA PRO A 66 21.10 -6.51 -22.17
C PRO A 66 20.81 -7.84 -22.84
N TYR A 67 20.06 -8.70 -22.16
CA TYR A 67 19.53 -9.93 -22.75
C TYR A 67 18.72 -9.51 -24.00
N PRO A 68 18.96 -10.12 -25.15
CA PRO A 68 18.11 -9.87 -26.31
C PRO A 68 16.68 -10.29 -25.93
N PRO A 69 15.66 -9.50 -26.32
CA PRO A 69 14.27 -9.85 -26.06
C PRO A 69 13.97 -11.21 -26.65
N GLN A 70 13.53 -12.16 -25.81
CA GLN A 70 13.01 -13.42 -26.27
C GLN A 70 11.71 -13.14 -27.02
N GLN A 71 11.78 -13.20 -28.33
CA GLN A 71 10.59 -13.19 -29.17
C GLN A 71 9.76 -14.44 -28.86
N PRO A 72 8.45 -14.32 -28.76
CA PRO A 72 7.56 -15.46 -28.63
C PRO A 72 7.73 -16.34 -29.88
N ILE A 73 8.08 -17.60 -29.66
CA ILE A 73 8.17 -18.63 -30.70
C ILE A 73 6.72 -18.92 -31.14
N TYR A 74 6.26 -18.22 -32.16
CA TYR A 74 5.12 -18.68 -32.95
C TYR A 74 5.61 -19.79 -33.89
N PRO A 75 4.98 -20.96 -33.93
CA PRO A 75 5.32 -21.94 -34.96
C PRO A 75 5.03 -21.32 -36.32
N GLN A 76 6.09 -21.11 -37.10
CA GLN A 76 5.93 -20.67 -38.50
C GLN A 76 5.15 -21.73 -39.25
N MET A 77 3.94 -21.42 -39.66
CA MET A 77 3.26 -22.17 -40.70
C MET A 77 4.08 -22.02 -41.98
N GLN A 78 4.68 -23.13 -42.40
CA GLN A 78 5.27 -23.20 -43.73
C GLN A 78 4.16 -23.03 -44.79
N PRO A 79 4.39 -22.26 -45.84
CA PRO A 79 3.42 -22.14 -46.92
C PRO A 79 3.22 -23.50 -47.57
N MET A 80 1.96 -23.93 -47.64
CA MET A 80 1.60 -25.15 -48.32
C MET A 80 2.02 -25.05 -49.79
N GLN A 81 2.93 -25.95 -50.17
CA GLN A 81 3.25 -26.16 -51.57
C GLN A 81 2.02 -26.78 -52.28
N PRO A 82 1.74 -26.37 -53.50
CA PRO A 82 0.61 -26.92 -54.28
C PRO A 82 0.82 -28.40 -54.51
N MET A 83 -0.19 -29.22 -54.21
CA MET A 83 -0.21 -30.63 -54.44
C MET A 83 0.04 -30.95 -55.91
N PRO A 84 1.00 -31.85 -56.23
CA PRO A 84 1.18 -32.31 -57.59
C PRO A 84 -0.01 -33.19 -58.03
N ALA A 85 -0.45 -32.99 -59.27
CA ALA A 85 -1.53 -33.72 -59.91
C ALA A 85 -1.34 -35.25 -59.85
N PRO A 86 -2.42 -36.05 -59.79
CA PRO A 86 -2.32 -37.48 -59.62
C PRO A 86 -1.66 -38.14 -60.87
N LYS A 87 -0.47 -38.70 -60.68
CA LYS A 87 0.21 -39.50 -61.69
C LYS A 87 -0.57 -40.78 -61.93
N GLN A 88 -1.02 -40.98 -63.15
CA GLN A 88 -1.62 -42.26 -63.60
C GLN A 88 -0.73 -43.44 -63.29
N LYS A 89 -1.23 -44.40 -62.52
CA LYS A 89 -0.57 -45.68 -62.22
C LYS A 89 -0.49 -46.52 -63.49
N LYS A 90 0.70 -46.60 -64.13
CA LYS A 90 0.99 -47.63 -65.12
C LYS A 90 0.90 -48.99 -64.39
N ARG A 91 -0.01 -49.86 -64.89
CA ARG A 91 -0.10 -51.27 -64.49
C ARG A 91 1.21 -51.97 -64.81
N ARG A 92 2.03 -52.20 -63.78
CA ARG A 92 3.19 -53.13 -63.90
C ARG A 92 2.66 -54.55 -63.88
N THR A 93 2.79 -55.23 -64.98
CA THR A 93 2.63 -56.72 -65.07
C THR A 93 3.66 -57.35 -64.14
N LYS A 94 3.18 -58.13 -63.14
CA LYS A 94 4.03 -58.93 -62.25
C LYS A 94 4.68 -60.02 -63.06
N GLN A 95 5.94 -59.91 -63.43
CA GLN A 95 6.75 -61.04 -63.87
C GLN A 95 6.93 -61.98 -62.67
N LYS A 96 6.70 -63.31 -62.91
CA LYS A 96 6.97 -64.30 -61.89
C LYS A 96 8.49 -64.35 -61.64
N PRO A 97 8.90 -64.30 -60.37
CA PRO A 97 10.34 -64.33 -60.00
C PRO A 97 11.01 -65.63 -60.50
N SER A 98 12.26 -65.51 -60.96
CA SER A 98 13.03 -66.60 -61.36
C SER A 98 13.29 -67.58 -60.15
N PRO A 99 13.54 -68.84 -60.39
CA PRO A 99 13.73 -69.81 -59.29
C PRO A 99 14.85 -69.43 -58.29
N GLU A 100 15.88 -68.70 -58.75
CA GLU A 100 16.94 -68.17 -57.89
C GLU A 100 16.47 -66.99 -57.02
N GLN A 101 15.67 -66.06 -57.57
CA GLN A 101 15.08 -64.94 -56.81
C GLN A 101 14.11 -65.48 -55.74
N ALA A 102 13.39 -66.55 -56.00
CA ALA A 102 12.51 -67.17 -55.01
C ALA A 102 13.27 -67.86 -53.88
N ARG A 103 14.49 -68.39 -54.14
CA ARG A 103 15.37 -68.96 -53.10
C ARG A 103 15.98 -67.82 -52.23
N LEU A 104 16.44 -66.73 -52.86
CA LEU A 104 17.00 -65.56 -52.15
C LEU A 104 15.94 -64.88 -51.27
N THR A 105 14.71 -64.74 -51.74
CA THR A 105 13.63 -64.12 -50.90
C THR A 105 13.28 -65.05 -49.73
N LYS A 106 13.29 -66.42 -49.88
CA LYS A 106 13.08 -67.31 -48.73
C LYS A 106 14.20 -67.20 -47.69
N LEU A 107 15.45 -67.15 -48.14
CA LEU A 107 16.60 -66.93 -47.23
C LEU A 107 16.56 -65.59 -46.52
N ALA A 108 16.17 -64.52 -47.23
CA ALA A 108 15.99 -63.19 -46.62
C ALA A 108 14.87 -63.17 -45.54
N TRP A 109 13.76 -63.86 -45.80
CA TRP A 109 12.70 -64.01 -44.80
C TRP A 109 13.13 -64.81 -43.58
N ILE A 110 13.92 -65.88 -43.76
CA ILE A 110 14.48 -66.69 -42.66
C ILE A 110 15.45 -65.84 -41.84
N ALA A 111 16.31 -65.03 -42.48
CA ALA A 111 17.22 -64.10 -41.79
C ALA A 111 16.47 -63.04 -40.99
N ILE A 112 15.38 -62.46 -41.55
CA ILE A 112 14.51 -61.48 -40.85
C ILE A 112 13.87 -62.16 -39.63
N TRP A 113 13.35 -63.39 -39.77
CA TRP A 113 12.76 -64.12 -38.64
C TRP A 113 13.77 -64.46 -37.56
N LEU A 114 14.99 -64.84 -37.91
CA LEU A 114 16.06 -65.07 -36.93
C LEU A 114 16.45 -63.75 -36.21
N ALA A 115 16.58 -62.65 -36.93
CA ALA A 115 16.85 -61.34 -36.32
C ALA A 115 15.72 -60.89 -35.36
N PHE A 116 14.48 -61.20 -35.75
CA PHE A 116 13.31 -60.86 -34.88
C PHE A 116 13.31 -61.73 -33.59
N LEU A 117 13.61 -63.03 -33.70
CA LEU A 117 13.75 -63.89 -32.53
C LEU A 117 14.89 -63.48 -31.61
N LEU A 118 16.02 -63.02 -32.19
CA LEU A 118 17.15 -62.52 -31.43
C LEU A 118 16.78 -61.21 -30.68
N LEU A 119 16.04 -60.31 -31.33
CA LEU A 119 15.53 -59.13 -30.73
C LEU A 119 14.57 -59.43 -29.57
N VAL A 120 13.63 -60.37 -29.77
CA VAL A 120 12.71 -60.82 -28.71
C VAL A 120 13.46 -61.45 -27.55
N TYR A 121 14.50 -62.17 -27.81
CA TYR A 121 15.36 -62.80 -26.79
C TYR A 121 16.12 -61.73 -26.00
N CYS A 122 16.67 -60.67 -26.66
CA CYS A 122 17.34 -59.60 -26.00
C CYS A 122 16.35 -58.82 -25.11
N ILE A 123 15.16 -58.48 -25.61
CA ILE A 123 14.12 -57.80 -24.83
C ILE A 123 13.69 -58.66 -23.63
N ALA A 124 13.50 -59.98 -23.83
CA ALA A 124 13.13 -60.84 -22.72
C ALA A 124 14.25 -61.01 -21.69
N SER A 125 15.52 -61.03 -22.10
CA SER A 125 16.66 -61.08 -21.19
C SER A 125 16.84 -59.78 -20.39
N ASP A 126 16.58 -58.61 -21.03
CA ASP A 126 16.62 -57.34 -20.33
C ASP A 126 15.45 -57.18 -19.37
N LEU A 127 14.24 -57.64 -19.75
CA LEU A 127 13.09 -57.69 -18.83
C LEU A 127 13.37 -58.62 -17.63
N PHE A 128 13.98 -59.78 -17.89
CA PHE A 128 14.34 -60.77 -16.84
C PHE A 128 15.37 -60.13 -15.87
N ARG A 129 16.39 -59.46 -16.39
CA ARG A 129 17.35 -58.71 -15.57
C ARG A 129 16.70 -57.59 -14.77
N TYR A 130 15.73 -56.90 -15.38
CA TYR A 130 14.98 -55.88 -14.70
C TYR A 130 14.15 -56.43 -13.52
N PHE A 131 13.49 -57.60 -13.73
CA PHE A 131 12.76 -58.30 -12.67
C PHE A 131 13.68 -58.92 -11.61
N GLU A 132 14.86 -59.38 -11.96
CA GLU A 132 15.85 -59.86 -10.99
C GLU A 132 16.46 -58.75 -10.16
N MET A 133 16.63 -57.55 -10.73
CA MET A 133 17.11 -56.37 -10.00
C MET A 133 16.03 -55.81 -9.05
N ASP A 134 14.75 -55.98 -9.36
CA ASP A 134 13.64 -55.53 -8.50
C ASP A 134 13.36 -56.54 -7.36
N SER A 135 13.84 -57.78 -7.46
CA SER A 135 13.72 -58.75 -6.38
C SER A 135 14.84 -58.69 -5.33
N GLN A 136 15.90 -57.91 -5.59
CA GLN A 136 16.81 -57.47 -4.52
C GLN A 136 16.23 -56.18 -3.92
N THR A 137 15.11 -56.26 -3.20
CA THR A 137 14.80 -55.27 -2.18
C THR A 137 16.06 -55.11 -1.34
N PRO A 138 16.68 -53.93 -1.26
CA PRO A 138 17.72 -53.70 -0.28
C PRO A 138 17.05 -54.03 1.05
N THR A 139 17.48 -55.11 1.67
CA THR A 139 17.19 -55.35 3.07
C THR A 139 17.71 -54.08 3.74
N LEU A 140 16.81 -53.11 3.98
CA LEU A 140 17.09 -52.05 4.90
C LEU A 140 17.59 -52.79 6.11
N GLN A 141 18.92 -52.78 6.32
CA GLN A 141 19.44 -53.08 7.64
C GLN A 141 18.53 -52.33 8.54
N GLN A 142 17.82 -53.04 9.39
CA GLN A 142 17.04 -52.49 10.47
C GLN A 142 18.03 -51.66 11.25
N SER A 143 18.26 -50.43 10.75
CA SER A 143 18.94 -49.41 11.52
C SER A 143 18.13 -49.36 12.79
N GLN A 144 18.79 -49.66 13.88
CA GLN A 144 18.23 -49.52 15.21
C GLN A 144 17.36 -48.27 15.12
N SER A 145 16.05 -48.43 15.29
CA SER A 145 15.11 -47.35 15.29
C SER A 145 15.61 -46.36 16.35
N SER A 146 16.37 -45.36 15.89
CA SER A 146 16.59 -44.21 16.71
C SER A 146 15.21 -43.54 16.82
N THR A 147 14.47 -43.97 17.82
CA THR A 147 13.25 -43.30 18.21
C THR A 147 13.67 -41.86 18.51
N LEU A 148 13.32 -40.95 17.59
CA LEU A 148 13.49 -39.54 17.83
C LEU A 148 12.62 -39.19 19.08
N ASN A 149 13.28 -39.18 20.23
CA ASN A 149 12.58 -38.89 21.48
C ASN A 149 12.43 -37.36 21.59
N ILE A 150 11.40 -36.82 20.93
CA ILE A 150 11.02 -35.43 20.99
C ILE A 150 10.28 -35.25 22.31
N GLN A 151 10.92 -34.55 23.24
CA GLN A 151 10.24 -34.11 24.44
C GLN A 151 9.49 -32.81 24.11
N TYR A 152 8.17 -32.87 24.05
CA TYR A 152 7.32 -31.69 24.02
C TYR A 152 7.15 -31.22 25.47
N GLN A 153 7.67 -30.04 25.76
CA GLN A 153 7.37 -29.36 27.00
C GLN A 153 6.27 -28.33 26.70
N GLU A 154 5.13 -28.47 27.36
CA GLU A 154 4.09 -27.45 27.30
C GLU A 154 4.66 -26.13 27.84
N ARG A 155 4.36 -25.04 27.10
CA ARG A 155 4.69 -23.69 27.57
C ARG A 155 3.91 -23.47 28.88
N PRO A 156 4.56 -23.01 29.98
CA PRO A 156 3.83 -22.61 31.17
C PRO A 156 2.79 -21.53 30.79
N VAL A 157 1.52 -21.80 31.02
CA VAL A 157 0.46 -20.81 30.89
C VAL A 157 0.62 -19.85 32.06
N SER A 158 1.06 -18.62 31.77
CA SER A 158 1.17 -17.57 32.78
C SER A 158 0.34 -16.39 32.31
N ASP A 159 -0.70 -16.07 33.04
CA ASP A 159 -1.51 -14.86 32.83
C ASP A 159 -0.66 -13.58 32.91
N ALA A 160 0.51 -13.68 33.58
CA ALA A 160 1.50 -12.59 33.68
C ALA A 160 2.10 -12.15 32.33
N ILE A 161 1.92 -12.92 31.24
CA ILE A 161 2.42 -12.53 29.91
C ILE A 161 1.48 -11.52 29.24
N THR A 162 0.19 -11.61 29.51
CA THR A 162 -0.83 -10.79 28.86
C THR A 162 -1.41 -9.70 29.77
N GLN A 163 -1.18 -9.79 31.08
CA GLN A 163 -1.59 -8.75 32.02
C GLN A 163 -0.52 -7.64 32.12
N PRO A 164 -0.93 -6.39 32.39
CA PRO A 164 0.02 -5.30 32.62
C PRO A 164 0.79 -5.52 33.93
N ASP A 165 2.00 -5.00 33.97
CA ASP A 165 2.84 -4.96 35.17
C ASP A 165 2.32 -3.97 36.23
N GLU A 166 3.03 -3.82 37.34
CA GLU A 166 2.68 -2.88 38.43
C GLU A 166 2.67 -1.41 37.99
N ASN A 167 3.31 -1.07 36.86
CA ASN A 167 3.33 0.27 36.28
C ASN A 167 2.26 0.42 35.15
N GLY A 168 1.50 -0.61 34.86
CA GLY A 168 0.50 -0.63 33.81
C GLY A 168 1.01 -0.96 32.41
N ALA A 169 2.30 -1.35 32.28
CA ALA A 169 2.89 -1.70 30.98
C ALA A 169 2.65 -3.17 30.66
N TYR A 170 2.21 -3.43 29.42
CA TYR A 170 2.05 -4.77 28.88
C TYR A 170 3.34 -5.28 28.24
N THR A 171 3.45 -6.58 28.10
CA THR A 171 4.35 -7.17 27.10
C THR A 171 3.79 -6.97 25.69
N VAL A 172 4.60 -7.18 24.66
CA VAL A 172 4.12 -7.17 23.25
C VAL A 172 2.93 -8.12 23.04
N ALA A 173 2.95 -9.31 23.67
CA ALA A 173 1.85 -10.25 23.62
C ALA A 173 0.60 -9.72 24.35
N GLY A 174 0.78 -9.03 25.46
CA GLY A 174 -0.29 -8.38 26.22
C GLY A 174 -0.93 -7.23 25.45
N VAL A 175 -0.12 -6.38 24.79
CA VAL A 175 -0.63 -5.33 23.90
C VAL A 175 -1.45 -5.93 22.77
N ALA A 176 -0.96 -7.00 22.14
CA ALA A 176 -1.68 -7.68 21.06
C ALA A 176 -3.05 -8.20 21.53
N GLU A 177 -3.10 -8.88 22.67
CA GLU A 177 -4.36 -9.41 23.23
C GLU A 177 -5.34 -8.30 23.63
N ALA A 178 -4.84 -7.25 24.26
CA ALA A 178 -5.67 -6.14 24.74
C ALA A 178 -6.26 -5.28 23.62
N VAL A 179 -5.48 -5.05 22.53
CA VAL A 179 -5.83 -4.09 21.49
C VAL A 179 -6.42 -4.74 20.23
N ALA A 180 -6.09 -6.01 19.92
CA ALA A 180 -6.61 -6.70 18.74
C ALA A 180 -8.14 -6.64 18.59
N PRO A 181 -8.96 -6.71 19.66
CA PRO A 181 -10.42 -6.56 19.51
C PRO A 181 -10.86 -5.22 18.90
N SER A 182 -10.06 -4.16 19.06
CA SER A 182 -10.34 -2.83 18.51
C SER A 182 -9.85 -2.65 17.07
N ILE A 183 -9.16 -3.66 16.49
CA ILE A 183 -8.63 -3.62 15.14
C ILE A 183 -9.50 -4.47 14.21
N VAL A 184 -9.88 -3.92 13.08
CA VAL A 184 -10.78 -4.54 12.12
C VAL A 184 -10.12 -4.69 10.75
N GLU A 185 -10.62 -5.64 9.96
CA GLU A 185 -10.37 -5.69 8.53
C GLU A 185 -11.34 -4.77 7.79
N ILE A 186 -10.85 -4.09 6.77
CA ILE A 186 -11.66 -3.31 5.84
C ILE A 186 -11.47 -3.88 4.45
N THR A 187 -12.59 -4.18 3.79
CA THR A 187 -12.62 -4.55 2.38
C THR A 187 -13.39 -3.47 1.62
N ALA A 188 -12.78 -2.94 0.57
CA ALA A 188 -13.39 -1.98 -0.34
C ALA A 188 -13.58 -2.58 -1.72
N ALA A 189 -14.68 -2.23 -2.41
CA ALA A 189 -14.95 -2.71 -3.75
C ALA A 189 -15.61 -1.65 -4.62
N SER A 190 -15.49 -1.83 -5.94
CA SER A 190 -16.24 -1.09 -6.95
C SER A 190 -17.20 -2.05 -7.67
N GLY A 191 -18.48 -1.82 -7.47
CA GLY A 191 -19.52 -2.78 -7.88
C GLY A 191 -19.33 -4.14 -7.19
N SER A 192 -19.06 -5.19 -7.98
CA SER A 192 -18.87 -6.56 -7.45
C SER A 192 -17.40 -6.96 -7.32
N MET A 193 -16.47 -6.09 -7.65
CA MET A 193 -15.03 -6.42 -7.67
C MET A 193 -14.31 -5.80 -6.46
N PRO A 194 -13.67 -6.60 -5.60
CA PRO A 194 -12.80 -6.06 -4.57
C PRO A 194 -11.68 -5.23 -5.20
N THR A 195 -11.46 -4.04 -4.70
CA THR A 195 -10.45 -3.08 -5.19
C THR A 195 -9.28 -2.97 -4.24
N SER A 196 -9.56 -3.03 -2.93
CA SER A 196 -8.56 -2.85 -1.88
C SER A 196 -8.96 -3.57 -0.60
N SER A 197 -7.96 -3.85 0.24
CA SER A 197 -8.16 -4.25 1.63
C SER A 197 -7.12 -3.61 2.53
N GLY A 198 -7.48 -3.42 3.79
CA GLY A 198 -6.62 -2.85 4.81
C GLY A 198 -7.18 -3.08 6.20
N SER A 199 -6.66 -2.33 7.15
CA SER A 199 -7.07 -2.37 8.55
C SER A 199 -7.83 -1.11 8.95
N GLY A 200 -8.52 -1.18 10.06
CA GLY A 200 -9.15 -0.03 10.73
C GLY A 200 -9.07 -0.13 12.24
N ILE A 201 -9.27 0.99 12.90
CA ILE A 201 -9.27 1.12 14.37
C ILE A 201 -10.65 1.59 14.80
N ILE A 202 -11.33 0.84 15.67
CA ILE A 202 -12.61 1.24 16.26
C ILE A 202 -12.38 2.41 17.22
N LEU A 203 -12.91 3.59 16.89
CA LEU A 203 -12.78 4.81 17.70
C LEU A 203 -13.85 4.94 18.77
N SER A 204 -15.04 4.35 18.55
CA SER A 204 -16.17 4.47 19.46
C SER A 204 -17.01 3.20 19.53
N GLU A 205 -17.66 3.01 20.68
CA GLU A 205 -18.53 1.85 20.95
C GLU A 205 -19.74 1.76 19.99
N ASP A 206 -20.12 2.87 19.36
CA ASP A 206 -21.25 2.95 18.42
C ASP A 206 -20.84 2.74 16.97
N GLY A 207 -19.54 2.50 16.66
CA GLY A 207 -19.07 1.99 15.37
C GLY A 207 -18.42 2.99 14.43
N TYR A 208 -17.85 4.09 14.92
CA TYR A 208 -16.92 4.88 14.14
C TYR A 208 -15.56 4.20 14.06
N ILE A 209 -15.00 4.14 12.85
CA ILE A 209 -13.75 3.43 12.54
C ILE A 209 -12.88 4.34 11.70
N VAL A 210 -11.62 4.51 12.11
CA VAL A 210 -10.62 5.21 11.29
C VAL A 210 -9.85 4.20 10.45
N THR A 211 -9.49 4.64 9.24
CA THR A 211 -8.58 3.94 8.34
C THR A 211 -7.81 4.92 7.47
N ASN A 212 -6.97 4.45 6.55
CA ASN A 212 -6.36 5.29 5.53
C ASN A 212 -7.32 5.52 4.36
N ALA A 213 -7.26 6.73 3.78
CA ALA A 213 -8.06 7.08 2.61
C ALA A 213 -7.74 6.18 1.40
N HIS A 214 -6.47 5.82 1.19
CA HIS A 214 -6.08 4.96 0.06
C HIS A 214 -6.67 3.55 0.13
N VAL A 215 -7.09 3.08 1.30
CA VAL A 215 -7.81 1.81 1.46
C VAL A 215 -9.21 1.89 0.84
N LEU A 216 -9.82 3.08 0.83
CA LEU A 216 -11.17 3.31 0.32
C LEU A 216 -11.21 3.87 -1.10
N GLN A 217 -10.09 4.40 -1.60
CA GLN A 217 -10.01 5.04 -2.92
C GLN A 217 -10.48 4.12 -4.05
N ASN A 218 -11.14 4.72 -5.06
CA ASN A 218 -11.69 4.03 -6.25
C ASN A 218 -12.72 2.93 -5.92
N SER A 219 -13.41 3.07 -4.79
CA SER A 219 -14.39 2.11 -4.31
C SER A 219 -15.68 2.83 -3.94
N ASP A 220 -16.81 2.13 -4.09
CA ASP A 220 -18.15 2.65 -3.80
C ASP A 220 -18.87 1.86 -2.69
N THR A 221 -18.30 0.75 -2.27
CA THR A 221 -18.87 -0.12 -1.24
C THR A 221 -17.79 -0.60 -0.27
N PHE A 222 -18.12 -0.63 1.02
CA PHE A 222 -17.18 -0.91 2.10
C PHE A 222 -17.77 -1.92 3.06
N TRP A 223 -16.92 -2.84 3.52
CA TRP A 223 -17.26 -3.81 4.54
C TRP A 223 -16.19 -3.83 5.62
N VAL A 224 -16.66 -4.07 6.83
CA VAL A 224 -15.81 -4.22 8.03
C VAL A 224 -16.02 -5.60 8.58
N THR A 225 -14.92 -6.32 8.83
CA THR A 225 -14.91 -7.60 9.53
C THR A 225 -14.24 -7.42 10.89
N LEU A 226 -14.97 -7.73 11.98
CA LEU A 226 -14.44 -7.64 13.34
C LEU A 226 -13.44 -8.77 13.60
N ASN A 227 -12.53 -8.55 14.54
CA ASN A 227 -11.45 -9.51 14.83
C ASN A 227 -11.94 -10.89 15.32
N ASP A 228 -13.11 -10.96 15.92
CA ASP A 228 -13.71 -12.16 16.49
C ASP A 228 -14.83 -12.79 15.63
N SER A 229 -15.00 -12.32 14.39
CA SER A 229 -16.10 -12.69 13.51
C SER A 229 -15.66 -12.78 12.07
N ASP A 230 -16.20 -13.73 11.31
CA ASP A 230 -16.07 -13.80 9.85
C ASP A 230 -17.19 -13.04 9.13
N GLU A 231 -18.08 -12.35 9.86
CA GLU A 231 -19.20 -11.61 9.29
C GLU A 231 -18.72 -10.26 8.73
N ALA A 232 -18.90 -10.05 7.44
CA ALA A 232 -18.68 -8.77 6.80
C ALA A 232 -19.87 -7.83 7.04
N ILE A 233 -19.66 -6.72 7.73
CA ILE A 233 -20.65 -5.71 8.07
C ILE A 233 -20.52 -4.57 7.08
N SER A 234 -21.62 -4.16 6.43
CA SER A 234 -21.63 -3.00 5.55
C SER A 234 -21.29 -1.73 6.33
N ALA A 235 -20.43 -0.89 5.75
CA ALA A 235 -19.99 0.36 6.33
C ALA A 235 -20.29 1.53 5.39
N ASP A 236 -20.65 2.68 5.99
CA ASP A 236 -20.82 3.95 5.31
C ASP A 236 -19.54 4.77 5.46
N CYS A 237 -19.05 5.38 4.38
CA CYS A 237 -17.97 6.36 4.46
C CYS A 237 -18.55 7.69 4.96
N ILE A 238 -18.14 8.11 6.16
CA ILE A 238 -18.60 9.37 6.77
C ILE A 238 -17.82 10.54 6.22
N GLY A 239 -16.52 10.37 6.00
CA GLY A 239 -15.65 11.39 5.42
C GLY A 239 -14.29 10.80 5.08
N MET A 240 -13.65 11.40 4.10
CA MET A 240 -12.33 11.01 3.61
C MET A 240 -11.53 12.27 3.27
N ASP A 241 -10.21 12.25 3.53
CA ASP A 241 -9.27 13.27 3.10
C ASP A 241 -8.04 12.57 2.48
N THR A 242 -8.00 12.54 1.17
CA THR A 242 -6.90 11.88 0.44
C THR A 242 -5.56 12.61 0.61
N LYS A 243 -5.59 13.90 0.96
CA LYS A 243 -4.39 14.69 1.26
C LYS A 243 -3.62 14.15 2.46
N THR A 244 -4.33 13.88 3.55
CA THR A 244 -3.75 13.37 4.80
C THR A 244 -3.76 11.85 4.88
N ASP A 245 -4.37 11.20 3.89
CA ASP A 245 -4.54 9.74 3.85
C ASP A 245 -5.37 9.21 5.03
N LEU A 246 -6.40 9.94 5.47
CA LEU A 246 -7.30 9.56 6.55
C LEU A 246 -8.74 9.43 6.07
N ALA A 247 -9.47 8.48 6.65
CA ALA A 247 -10.88 8.28 6.39
C ALA A 247 -11.60 7.76 7.64
N VAL A 248 -12.90 8.05 7.73
CA VAL A 248 -13.79 7.59 8.79
C VAL A 248 -14.93 6.78 8.17
N LEU A 249 -15.09 5.55 8.65
CA LEU A 249 -16.22 4.68 8.34
C LEU A 249 -17.18 4.62 9.54
N LYS A 250 -18.43 4.27 9.26
CA LYS A 250 -19.46 3.99 10.27
C LYS A 250 -20.14 2.66 9.97
N ILE A 251 -20.17 1.78 10.96
CA ILE A 251 -20.97 0.55 10.93
C ILE A 251 -22.16 0.67 11.88
N ASN A 252 -23.25 -0.01 11.54
CA ASN A 252 -24.44 -0.02 12.39
C ASN A 252 -24.35 -1.12 13.46
N ARG A 253 -23.41 -0.95 14.40
CA ARG A 253 -23.22 -1.81 15.57
C ARG A 253 -22.92 -0.98 16.81
N THR A 254 -23.25 -1.53 17.99
CA THR A 254 -23.02 -0.89 19.29
C THR A 254 -22.36 -1.88 20.25
N GLY A 255 -21.75 -1.37 21.31
CA GLY A 255 -21.03 -2.18 22.28
C GLY A 255 -19.71 -2.73 21.76
N LEU A 256 -19.13 -2.01 20.79
CA LEU A 256 -17.85 -2.38 20.20
C LEU A 256 -16.68 -2.02 21.13
N PRO A 257 -15.59 -2.78 21.08
CA PRO A 257 -14.38 -2.48 21.86
C PRO A 257 -13.64 -1.27 21.25
N ALA A 258 -13.96 -0.06 21.73
CA ALA A 258 -13.29 1.15 21.30
C ALA A 258 -11.84 1.17 21.78
N ALA A 259 -10.92 1.59 20.91
CA ALA A 259 -9.51 1.72 21.21
C ALA A 259 -9.25 2.87 22.21
N THR A 260 -8.27 2.71 23.06
CA THR A 260 -7.75 3.79 23.91
C THR A 260 -6.77 4.63 23.12
N ILE A 261 -7.03 5.93 22.99
CA ILE A 261 -6.15 6.87 22.31
C ILE A 261 -5.10 7.40 23.28
N GLY A 262 -3.84 7.37 22.87
CA GLY A 262 -2.70 7.89 23.61
C GLY A 262 -2.31 9.30 23.16
N ASP A 263 -1.15 9.73 23.63
CA ASP A 263 -0.52 11.01 23.27
C ASP A 263 0.80 10.75 22.56
N SER A 264 0.83 10.97 21.23
CA SER A 264 2.02 10.73 20.41
C SER A 264 3.16 11.71 20.68
N ASP A 265 2.87 12.90 21.23
CA ASP A 265 3.90 13.89 21.55
C ASP A 265 4.65 13.54 22.86
N SER A 266 4.07 12.66 23.68
CA SER A 266 4.72 12.14 24.88
C SER A 266 5.72 11.01 24.64
N LEU A 267 5.75 10.42 23.42
CA LEU A 267 6.64 9.34 23.06
C LEU A 267 8.13 9.74 23.10
N LEU A 268 8.97 8.77 23.37
CA LEU A 268 10.42 8.95 23.35
C LEU A 268 11.05 8.12 22.22
N VAL A 269 12.07 8.65 21.56
CA VAL A 269 12.88 7.89 20.61
C VAL A 269 13.55 6.73 21.36
N GLY A 270 13.38 5.51 20.84
CA GLY A 270 13.83 4.27 21.47
C GLY A 270 12.74 3.56 22.28
N GLU A 271 11.59 4.17 22.51
CA GLU A 271 10.42 3.54 23.16
C GLU A 271 9.87 2.41 22.31
N GLU A 272 9.54 1.28 22.96
CA GLU A 272 8.99 0.11 22.26
C GLU A 272 7.55 0.36 21.83
N VAL A 273 7.23 -0.01 20.58
CA VAL A 273 5.91 0.12 19.99
C VAL A 273 5.51 -1.15 19.24
N VAL A 274 4.22 -1.37 19.15
CA VAL A 274 3.62 -2.54 18.50
C VAL A 274 2.73 -2.05 17.36
N ALA A 275 2.97 -2.52 16.15
CA ALA A 275 2.06 -2.28 15.03
C ALA A 275 1.09 -3.47 14.89
N ILE A 276 -0.20 -3.16 14.85
CA ILE A 276 -1.29 -4.15 14.78
C ILE A 276 -2.18 -3.81 13.59
N GLY A 277 -2.35 -4.77 12.68
CA GLY A 277 -3.27 -4.72 11.57
C GLY A 277 -4.01 -6.04 11.40
N ASN A 278 -5.05 -6.05 10.59
CA ASN A 278 -5.81 -7.26 10.26
C ASN A 278 -5.90 -7.47 8.76
N PRO A 279 -4.76 -7.77 8.08
CA PRO A 279 -4.75 -7.98 6.64
C PRO A 279 -5.48 -9.27 6.25
N ALA A 280 -6.44 -9.17 5.31
CA ALA A 280 -7.10 -10.30 4.66
C ALA A 280 -7.68 -11.35 5.64
N GLY A 281 -8.22 -10.92 6.78
CA GLY A 281 -8.82 -11.81 7.76
C GLY A 281 -7.85 -12.82 8.40
N LEU A 282 -6.54 -12.53 8.40
CA LEU A 282 -5.52 -13.40 9.01
C LEU A 282 -5.46 -13.29 10.55
N ASN A 283 -6.55 -12.84 11.18
CA ASN A 283 -6.72 -12.73 12.63
C ASN A 283 -5.58 -11.96 13.33
N GLY A 284 -5.24 -10.78 12.78
CA GLY A 284 -4.30 -9.85 13.39
C GLY A 284 -2.84 -10.15 13.08
N THR A 285 -2.23 -9.29 12.29
CA THR A 285 -0.77 -9.27 12.13
C THR A 285 -0.19 -8.32 13.14
N VAL A 286 0.73 -8.83 13.97
CA VAL A 286 1.42 -8.07 15.01
C VAL A 286 2.90 -8.02 14.68
N THR A 287 3.46 -6.82 14.63
CA THR A 287 4.91 -6.60 14.54
C THR A 287 5.33 -5.62 15.63
N ASN A 288 6.54 -5.76 16.17
CA ASN A 288 7.06 -4.83 17.15
C ASN A 288 8.35 -4.19 16.69
N GLY A 289 8.65 -3.07 17.28
CA GLY A 289 9.85 -2.29 17.03
C GLY A 289 9.98 -1.17 18.06
N ILE A 290 10.68 -0.12 17.68
CA ILE A 290 10.86 1.07 18.50
C ILE A 290 10.45 2.32 17.72
N VAL A 291 10.19 3.39 18.42
CA VAL A 291 10.15 4.73 17.88
C VAL A 291 11.55 5.09 17.39
N SER A 292 11.74 5.14 16.07
CA SER A 292 13.04 5.48 15.46
C SER A 292 13.25 6.99 15.35
N ALA A 293 12.18 7.75 15.13
CA ALA A 293 12.15 9.22 15.14
C ALA A 293 10.71 9.72 15.31
N LEU A 294 10.59 10.94 15.80
CA LEU A 294 9.32 11.67 15.96
C LEU A 294 9.29 12.90 15.04
N HIS A 295 8.08 13.41 14.82
CA HIS A 295 7.81 14.64 14.06
C HIS A 295 8.45 14.65 12.66
N ARG A 296 8.45 13.48 12.00
CA ARG A 296 8.90 13.38 10.62
C ARG A 296 7.83 13.91 9.69
N LYS A 297 8.12 15.03 9.02
CA LYS A 297 7.27 15.53 7.95
C LYS A 297 7.50 14.67 6.70
N ILE A 298 6.61 13.73 6.48
CA ILE A 298 6.69 12.78 5.37
C ILE A 298 5.72 13.22 4.28
N LYS A 299 6.27 13.47 3.10
CA LYS A 299 5.51 13.87 1.92
C LYS A 299 4.90 12.64 1.26
N SER A 300 3.59 12.66 1.07
CA SER A 300 2.91 11.64 0.27
C SER A 300 3.34 11.74 -1.20
N ALA A 301 3.79 10.63 -1.79
CA ALA A 301 4.18 10.61 -3.20
C ALA A 301 3.01 10.89 -4.16
N SER A 302 1.77 10.61 -3.75
CA SER A 302 0.59 10.79 -4.61
C SER A 302 -0.10 12.15 -4.44
N THR A 303 -0.01 12.76 -3.25
CA THR A 303 -0.71 14.01 -2.95
C THR A 303 0.22 15.18 -2.66
N GLY A 304 1.52 14.93 -2.55
CA GLY A 304 2.51 15.95 -2.19
C GLY A 304 2.31 16.56 -0.79
N PHE A 305 1.29 16.14 -0.04
CA PHE A 305 0.98 16.68 1.29
C PHE A 305 1.91 16.07 2.35
N GLU A 306 2.35 16.90 3.29
CA GLU A 306 3.21 16.49 4.38
C GLU A 306 2.40 16.20 5.64
N MET A 307 2.52 14.96 6.16
CA MET A 307 1.96 14.59 7.46
C MET A 307 3.05 14.46 8.51
N ASP A 308 2.65 14.75 9.75
CA ASP A 308 3.49 14.46 10.91
C ASP A 308 3.42 12.97 11.22
N CYS A 309 4.56 12.29 11.05
CA CYS A 309 4.67 10.86 11.19
C CYS A 309 5.66 10.45 12.28
N ILE A 310 5.35 9.32 12.91
CA ILE A 310 6.25 8.55 13.74
C ILE A 310 7.00 7.59 12.84
N GLN A 311 8.33 7.63 12.86
CA GLN A 311 9.16 6.63 12.22
C GLN A 311 9.39 5.46 13.18
N THR A 312 9.24 4.23 12.69
CA THR A 312 9.48 3.00 13.46
C THR A 312 10.21 1.97 12.60
N ASN A 313 10.89 1.04 13.24
CA ASN A 313 11.42 -0.16 12.58
C ASN A 313 10.48 -1.38 12.72
N ALA A 314 9.32 -1.24 13.37
CA ALA A 314 8.26 -2.22 13.26
C ALA A 314 7.87 -2.39 11.79
N ALA A 315 7.72 -3.63 11.34
CA ALA A 315 7.41 -3.91 9.93
C ALA A 315 6.01 -3.39 9.56
N ILE A 316 5.96 -2.40 8.68
CA ILE A 316 4.72 -1.87 8.09
C ILE A 316 4.69 -2.32 6.63
N SER A 317 3.63 -3.02 6.25
CA SER A 317 3.43 -3.62 4.94
C SER A 317 1.99 -3.43 4.47
N PRO A 318 1.70 -3.61 3.17
CA PRO A 318 0.30 -3.65 2.69
C PRO A 318 -0.53 -4.62 3.51
N GLY A 319 -1.71 -4.16 3.95
CA GLY A 319 -2.59 -4.87 4.89
C GLY A 319 -2.55 -4.33 6.32
N ASN A 320 -1.40 -3.82 6.81
CA ASN A 320 -1.37 -3.09 8.08
C ASN A 320 -1.85 -1.63 7.94
N SER A 321 -1.95 -1.10 6.71
CA SER A 321 -2.44 0.27 6.46
C SER A 321 -3.80 0.49 7.08
N GLY A 322 -3.95 1.60 7.80
CA GLY A 322 -5.15 1.95 8.57
C GLY A 322 -5.23 1.27 9.94
N GLY A 323 -4.30 0.36 10.27
CA GLY A 323 -4.16 -0.25 11.58
C GLY A 323 -3.43 0.66 12.58
N ALA A 324 -3.15 0.11 13.75
CA ALA A 324 -2.64 0.87 14.89
C ALA A 324 -1.13 0.74 15.08
N LEU A 325 -0.47 1.85 15.44
CA LEU A 325 0.78 1.84 16.19
C LEU A 325 0.44 2.10 17.67
N VAL A 326 0.88 1.21 18.55
CA VAL A 326 0.45 1.13 19.95
C VAL A 326 1.68 1.18 20.86
N ASN A 327 1.62 1.94 21.96
CA ASN A 327 2.63 1.90 23.00
C ASN A 327 2.42 0.70 23.94
N LEU A 328 3.36 0.46 24.86
CA LEU A 328 3.24 -0.66 25.81
C LEU A 328 2.12 -0.49 26.86
N TYR A 329 1.42 0.63 26.87
CA TYR A 329 0.24 0.84 27.72
C TYR A 329 -1.09 0.52 27.01
N GLY A 330 -1.03 -0.08 25.80
CA GLY A 330 -2.23 -0.40 25.01
C GLY A 330 -2.90 0.82 24.38
N GLN A 331 -2.21 1.94 24.29
CA GLN A 331 -2.76 3.19 23.74
C GLN A 331 -2.31 3.37 22.29
N ILE A 332 -3.25 3.77 21.42
CA ILE A 332 -2.99 4.10 20.02
C ILE A 332 -2.21 5.42 19.96
N VAL A 333 -1.01 5.38 19.44
CA VAL A 333 -0.14 6.55 19.28
C VAL A 333 0.05 6.95 17.81
N GLY A 334 -0.40 6.09 16.87
CA GLY A 334 -0.35 6.40 15.45
C GLY A 334 -1.22 5.47 14.61
N ILE A 335 -1.47 5.89 13.37
CA ILE A 335 -2.19 5.13 12.33
C ILE A 335 -1.17 4.69 11.30
N THR A 336 -0.96 3.37 11.16
CA THR A 336 0.06 2.83 10.24
C THR A 336 -0.32 3.08 8.78
N SER A 337 0.65 3.46 7.94
CA SER A 337 0.42 3.69 6.52
C SER A 337 1.58 3.18 5.67
N SER A 338 1.31 2.18 4.83
CA SER A 338 2.28 1.65 3.87
C SER A 338 2.58 2.65 2.74
N LYS A 339 1.69 3.60 2.48
CA LYS A 339 1.87 4.65 1.46
C LYS A 339 3.05 5.56 1.79
N TYR A 340 3.17 5.97 3.05
CA TYR A 340 4.31 6.77 3.51
C TYR A 340 5.61 5.94 3.56
N THR A 341 5.52 4.67 3.89
CA THR A 341 6.66 3.74 3.89
C THR A 341 7.22 3.57 2.47
N ASN A 342 6.36 3.42 1.47
CA ASN A 342 6.75 3.24 0.06
C ASN A 342 7.28 4.52 -0.59
N ALA A 343 6.85 5.70 -0.16
CA ALA A 343 7.31 6.99 -0.71
C ALA A 343 8.83 7.18 -0.59
N TYR A 344 9.45 6.60 0.43
CA TYR A 344 10.91 6.66 0.65
C TYR A 344 11.68 5.45 0.10
N SER A 345 10.99 4.38 -0.28
CA SER A 345 11.60 3.09 -0.63
C SER A 345 11.55 2.76 -2.11
N GLY A 346 11.83 3.71 -2.98
CA GLY A 346 12.15 3.41 -4.40
C GLY A 346 13.28 2.38 -4.57
N SER A 347 13.85 1.92 -3.44
CA SER A 347 14.74 0.75 -3.28
C SER A 347 14.56 0.33 -1.83
N ALA A 348 14.14 -0.90 -1.60
CA ALA A 348 13.81 -1.46 -0.29
C ALA A 348 14.82 -1.11 0.82
N TYR A 349 14.55 -0.07 1.57
CA TYR A 349 15.18 0.12 2.86
C TYR A 349 14.37 -0.68 3.88
N GLU A 350 14.84 -1.88 4.20
CA GLU A 350 14.29 -2.67 5.30
C GLU A 350 14.40 -1.89 6.61
N GLY A 351 13.34 -1.89 7.42
CA GLY A 351 13.33 -1.26 8.74
C GLY A 351 12.94 0.22 8.76
N LEU A 352 12.35 0.75 7.68
CA LEU A 352 11.71 2.07 7.66
C LEU A 352 10.19 1.90 7.59
N GLY A 353 9.51 2.05 8.70
CA GLY A 353 8.05 2.12 8.80
C GLY A 353 7.61 3.51 9.23
N PHE A 354 6.41 3.91 8.82
CA PHE A 354 5.81 5.17 9.22
C PHE A 354 4.37 4.98 9.66
N ALA A 355 3.99 5.72 10.70
CA ALA A 355 2.61 5.86 11.14
C ALA A 355 2.28 7.35 11.27
N ILE A 356 1.09 7.75 10.85
CA ILE A 356 0.57 9.10 11.05
C ILE A 356 0.43 9.30 12.56
N SER A 357 1.03 10.35 13.10
CA SER A 357 0.93 10.70 14.52
C SER A 357 -0.53 10.88 14.93
N ILE A 358 -0.95 10.27 16.04
CA ILE A 358 -2.36 10.34 16.47
C ILE A 358 -2.78 11.77 16.79
N ASN A 359 -1.88 12.58 17.39
CA ASN A 359 -2.17 13.98 17.70
C ASN A 359 -2.37 14.83 16.43
N ALA A 360 -1.67 14.49 15.33
CA ALA A 360 -1.90 15.14 14.04
C ALA A 360 -3.18 14.66 13.35
N ALA A 361 -3.55 13.40 13.56
CA ALA A 361 -4.74 12.80 12.94
C ALA A 361 -6.05 13.25 13.62
N MET A 362 -6.09 13.37 14.96
CA MET A 362 -7.32 13.61 15.71
C MET A 362 -8.13 14.84 15.26
N PRO A 363 -7.54 16.03 15.05
CA PRO A 363 -8.32 17.19 14.58
C PRO A 363 -8.97 16.95 13.20
N ILE A 364 -8.29 16.22 12.32
CA ILE A 364 -8.78 15.85 10.98
C ILE A 364 -9.95 14.87 11.13
N LEU A 365 -9.81 13.84 11.98
CA LEU A 365 -10.86 12.84 12.23
C LEU A 365 -12.12 13.46 12.86
N GLU A 366 -11.95 14.45 13.73
CA GLU A 366 -13.07 15.22 14.30
C GLU A 366 -13.85 15.97 13.22
N GLU A 367 -13.14 16.63 12.28
CA GLU A 367 -13.79 17.32 11.16
C GLU A 367 -14.47 16.31 10.22
N LEU A 368 -13.78 15.24 9.83
CA LEU A 368 -14.37 14.20 8.99
C LEU A 368 -15.61 13.56 9.62
N THR A 369 -15.59 13.34 10.94
CA THR A 369 -16.73 12.78 11.66
C THR A 369 -17.91 13.73 11.74
N SER A 370 -17.65 15.03 11.96
CA SER A 370 -18.70 16.03 12.22
C SER A 370 -19.34 16.59 10.94
N GLN A 371 -18.58 16.77 9.87
CA GLN A 371 -19.04 17.44 8.66
C GLN A 371 -18.73 16.70 7.36
N GLY A 372 -17.96 15.59 7.42
CA GLY A 372 -17.63 14.73 6.28
C GLY A 372 -16.42 15.17 5.46
N TYR A 373 -15.84 16.33 5.73
CA TYR A 373 -14.69 16.87 4.99
C TYR A 373 -13.81 17.71 5.92
N VAL A 374 -12.61 18.05 5.46
CA VAL A 374 -11.66 18.91 6.20
C VAL A 374 -11.79 20.34 5.74
N SER A 375 -12.08 21.26 6.67
CA SER A 375 -12.28 22.68 6.37
C SER A 375 -11.03 23.34 5.79
N GLY A 376 -11.25 24.29 4.88
CA GLY A 376 -10.16 25.07 4.28
C GLY A 376 -9.38 24.31 3.19
N ARG A 377 -9.75 23.09 2.85
CA ARG A 377 -9.24 22.43 1.65
C ARG A 377 -9.84 23.10 0.42
N VAL A 378 -9.00 23.36 -0.57
CA VAL A 378 -9.44 23.98 -1.83
C VAL A 378 -9.25 23.00 -2.98
N ARG A 379 -10.15 23.08 -3.98
CA ARG A 379 -10.04 22.36 -5.23
C ARG A 379 -10.28 23.25 -6.43
N MET A 380 -9.59 22.92 -7.52
CA MET A 380 -9.84 23.52 -8.83
C MET A 380 -10.97 22.81 -9.58
N GLY A 381 -11.18 21.55 -9.30
CA GLY A 381 -12.16 20.69 -9.99
C GLY A 381 -11.66 20.14 -11.32
N ILE A 382 -10.38 19.79 -11.39
CA ILE A 382 -9.78 19.14 -12.56
C ILE A 382 -9.07 17.85 -12.15
N THR A 383 -9.11 16.87 -13.04
CA THR A 383 -8.19 15.72 -13.02
C THR A 383 -7.21 15.90 -14.17
N PHE A 384 -5.95 15.65 -13.93
CA PHE A 384 -4.90 15.87 -14.92
C PHE A 384 -3.82 14.79 -14.86
N ARG A 385 -3.02 14.76 -15.92
CA ARG A 385 -1.79 13.98 -16.01
C ARG A 385 -0.62 14.91 -16.24
N SER A 386 0.48 14.71 -15.53
CA SER A 386 1.66 15.56 -15.66
C SER A 386 2.45 15.20 -16.92
N LEU A 387 2.77 16.21 -17.75
CA LEU A 387 3.54 16.03 -18.98
C LEU A 387 5.05 15.95 -18.75
N ASP A 388 5.54 16.02 -17.52
CA ASP A 388 6.94 15.74 -17.17
C ASP A 388 7.19 14.22 -16.98
N ILE A 389 6.13 13.40 -16.92
CA ILE A 389 6.19 11.94 -16.92
C ILE A 389 6.37 11.46 -18.37
N THR A 390 7.45 10.73 -18.64
CA THR A 390 7.86 10.30 -19.99
C THR A 390 6.74 9.56 -20.73
N GLU A 391 6.09 8.61 -20.08
CA GLU A 391 5.01 7.81 -20.67
C GLU A 391 3.77 8.66 -21.01
N VAL A 392 3.48 9.69 -20.21
CA VAL A 392 2.38 10.63 -20.46
C VAL A 392 2.72 11.56 -21.61
N GLN A 393 3.96 12.02 -21.67
CA GLN A 393 4.45 12.87 -22.76
C GLN A 393 4.46 12.13 -24.10
N GLU A 394 4.88 10.86 -24.13
CA GLU A 394 4.83 10.03 -25.34
C GLU A 394 3.39 9.86 -25.83
N GLU A 395 2.42 9.53 -24.94
CA GLU A 395 1.01 9.43 -25.27
C GLU A 395 0.43 10.76 -25.80
N PHE A 396 0.82 11.88 -25.19
CA PHE A 396 0.43 13.22 -25.64
C PHE A 396 0.93 13.51 -27.04
N HIS A 397 2.19 13.20 -27.33
CA HIS A 397 2.80 13.37 -28.68
C HIS A 397 2.09 12.52 -29.72
N GLU A 398 1.77 11.27 -29.41
CA GLU A 398 0.99 10.41 -30.30
C GLU A 398 -0.43 10.96 -30.55
N THR A 399 -1.10 11.43 -29.47
CA THR A 399 -2.48 11.94 -29.55
C THR A 399 -2.59 13.16 -30.47
N TYR A 400 -1.62 14.07 -30.37
CA TYR A 400 -1.63 15.34 -31.12
C TYR A 400 -0.68 15.37 -32.31
N GLN A 401 -0.06 14.22 -32.67
CA GLN A 401 0.89 14.09 -33.80
C GLN A 401 2.04 15.08 -33.73
N LEU A 402 2.62 15.26 -32.54
CA LEU A 402 3.75 16.13 -32.31
C LEU A 402 5.08 15.43 -32.66
N ASP A 403 6.06 16.21 -33.08
CA ASP A 403 7.45 15.73 -33.23
C ASP A 403 8.05 15.46 -31.84
N ASP A 404 8.79 14.34 -31.66
CA ASP A 404 9.45 13.93 -30.41
C ASP A 404 10.37 15.02 -29.82
N ARG A 405 10.76 16.03 -30.63
CA ARG A 405 11.55 17.18 -30.19
C ARG A 405 10.72 18.32 -29.62
N THR A 406 9.40 18.25 -29.73
CA THR A 406 8.50 19.27 -29.21
C THR A 406 8.45 19.13 -27.70
N GLN A 407 9.05 20.07 -26.98
CA GLN A 407 8.92 20.09 -25.54
C GLN A 407 7.54 20.63 -25.16
N VAL A 408 6.79 19.83 -24.44
CA VAL A 408 5.51 20.19 -23.83
C VAL A 408 5.65 19.97 -22.33
N SER A 409 5.22 20.94 -21.54
CA SER A 409 5.22 20.88 -20.09
C SER A 409 3.89 21.42 -19.58
N GLY A 410 3.39 20.89 -18.49
CA GLY A 410 2.15 21.33 -17.90
C GLY A 410 1.25 20.16 -17.51
N LEU A 411 0.03 20.52 -17.09
CA LEU A 411 -0.99 19.59 -16.60
C LEU A 411 -1.98 19.30 -17.73
N TRP A 412 -1.92 18.09 -18.28
CA TRP A 412 -2.84 17.64 -19.33
C TRP A 412 -4.17 17.22 -18.71
N ILE A 413 -5.24 17.95 -19.03
CA ILE A 413 -6.57 17.80 -18.41
C ILE A 413 -7.25 16.54 -18.93
N SER A 414 -7.59 15.63 -18.04
CA SER A 414 -8.34 14.41 -18.33
C SER A 414 -9.80 14.48 -17.92
N GLU A 415 -10.16 15.32 -16.93
CA GLU A 415 -11.54 15.51 -16.46
C GLU A 415 -11.73 16.91 -15.89
N ILE A 416 -12.95 17.45 -15.99
CA ILE A 416 -13.37 18.71 -15.39
C ILE A 416 -14.66 18.45 -14.63
N ALA A 417 -14.67 18.72 -13.33
CA ALA A 417 -15.83 18.53 -12.46
C ALA A 417 -16.90 19.60 -12.77
N GLU A 418 -18.12 19.19 -13.04
CA GLU A 418 -19.23 20.08 -13.43
C GLU A 418 -19.63 21.06 -12.32
N ASP A 419 -19.40 20.70 -11.05
CA ASP A 419 -19.77 21.48 -9.87
C ASP A 419 -18.70 22.53 -9.46
N CYS A 420 -17.63 22.69 -10.22
CA CYS A 420 -16.57 23.66 -9.98
C CYS A 420 -16.61 24.84 -10.95
N ASP A 421 -16.20 26.02 -10.48
CA ASP A 421 -16.25 27.25 -11.28
C ASP A 421 -15.44 27.18 -12.57
N ILE A 422 -14.33 26.43 -12.56
CA ILE A 422 -13.49 26.23 -13.74
C ILE A 422 -14.25 25.59 -14.91
N SER A 423 -15.32 24.84 -14.66
CA SER A 423 -16.19 24.24 -15.71
C SER A 423 -16.97 25.31 -16.51
N ASN A 424 -17.11 26.50 -15.96
CA ASN A 424 -17.76 27.63 -16.62
C ASN A 424 -16.82 28.43 -17.55
N THR A 425 -15.54 28.04 -17.61
CA THR A 425 -14.53 28.67 -18.47
C THR A 425 -14.47 28.00 -19.84
N GLU A 426 -13.58 28.45 -20.71
CA GLU A 426 -13.36 27.82 -22.02
C GLU A 426 -12.45 26.58 -21.97
N LEU A 427 -11.96 26.17 -20.78
CA LEU A 427 -11.14 24.97 -20.56
C LEU A 427 -11.92 23.71 -20.96
N GLN A 428 -11.23 22.79 -21.63
CA GLN A 428 -11.80 21.52 -22.10
C GLN A 428 -10.87 20.34 -21.75
N VAL A 429 -11.44 19.17 -21.66
CA VAL A 429 -10.65 17.94 -21.59
C VAL A 429 -9.73 17.85 -22.82
N GLY A 430 -8.47 17.55 -22.59
CA GLY A 430 -7.42 17.54 -23.62
C GLY A 430 -6.58 18.82 -23.67
N ASP A 431 -6.99 19.90 -23.01
CA ASP A 431 -6.16 21.11 -22.87
C ASP A 431 -5.02 20.88 -21.89
N VAL A 432 -4.06 21.77 -21.88
CA VAL A 432 -2.92 21.79 -20.97
C VAL A 432 -2.89 23.11 -20.20
N ILE A 433 -2.81 23.03 -18.88
CA ILE A 433 -2.49 24.19 -18.02
C ILE A 433 -0.98 24.27 -17.89
N GLU A 434 -0.39 25.37 -18.31
CA GLU A 434 1.06 25.60 -18.27
C GLU A 434 1.46 26.41 -17.03
N ARG A 435 0.61 27.34 -16.59
CA ARG A 435 0.87 28.22 -15.44
C ARG A 435 -0.41 28.49 -14.66
N VAL A 436 -0.26 28.66 -13.34
CA VAL A 436 -1.31 29.19 -12.46
C VAL A 436 -0.75 30.39 -11.69
N ASN A 437 -1.46 31.51 -11.74
CA ASN A 437 -1.01 32.81 -11.19
C ASN A 437 0.39 33.21 -11.65
N GLY A 438 0.74 32.91 -12.92
CA GLY A 438 2.05 33.20 -13.51
C GLY A 438 3.19 32.26 -13.08
N THR A 439 2.93 31.31 -12.18
CA THR A 439 3.88 30.27 -11.76
C THR A 439 3.74 29.05 -12.66
N GLU A 440 4.85 28.49 -13.15
CA GLU A 440 4.85 27.24 -13.93
C GLU A 440 4.28 26.10 -13.07
N THR A 441 3.41 25.29 -13.69
CA THR A 441 2.75 24.15 -13.06
C THR A 441 2.90 22.93 -13.98
N ALA A 442 4.11 22.35 -13.97
CA ALA A 442 4.41 21.16 -14.78
C ALA A 442 3.98 19.86 -14.10
N ASP A 443 3.88 19.88 -12.77
CA ASP A 443 3.58 18.72 -11.94
C ASP A 443 2.61 19.06 -10.79
N TYR A 444 2.22 18.01 -10.07
CA TYR A 444 1.34 18.14 -8.90
C TYR A 444 1.96 18.99 -7.79
N ASP A 445 3.28 18.87 -7.57
CA ASP A 445 3.96 19.56 -6.47
C ASP A 445 3.96 21.07 -6.69
N GLN A 446 4.22 21.51 -7.92
CA GLN A 446 4.21 22.92 -8.30
C GLN A 446 2.80 23.49 -8.21
N LEU A 447 1.78 22.76 -8.67
CA LEU A 447 0.39 23.15 -8.51
C LEU A 447 0.03 23.27 -7.02
N ASN A 448 0.35 22.28 -6.21
CA ASN A 448 0.05 22.27 -4.79
C ASN A 448 0.76 23.42 -4.04
N ALA A 449 1.98 23.77 -4.44
CA ALA A 449 2.69 24.92 -3.89
C ALA A 449 1.94 26.24 -4.16
N VAL A 450 1.33 26.41 -5.33
CA VAL A 450 0.49 27.58 -5.65
C VAL A 450 -0.81 27.57 -4.82
N LEU A 451 -1.42 26.40 -4.62
CA LEU A 451 -2.70 26.27 -3.91
C LEU A 451 -2.56 26.30 -2.39
N SER A 452 -1.36 26.05 -1.84
CA SER A 452 -1.13 25.92 -0.39
C SER A 452 -1.56 27.15 0.42
N ASP A 453 -1.40 28.34 -0.14
CA ASP A 453 -1.75 29.62 0.51
C ASP A 453 -3.13 30.15 0.12
N CYS A 454 -3.84 29.44 -0.76
CA CYS A 454 -5.14 29.85 -1.28
C CYS A 454 -6.29 29.39 -0.38
N LYS A 455 -7.41 30.10 -0.49
CA LYS A 455 -8.66 29.80 0.21
C LYS A 455 -9.80 29.64 -0.80
N ALA A 456 -10.85 28.94 -0.36
CA ALA A 456 -12.09 28.87 -1.13
C ALA A 456 -12.64 30.28 -1.40
N GLY A 457 -13.00 30.55 -2.65
CA GLY A 457 -13.41 31.85 -3.14
C GLY A 457 -12.28 32.70 -3.71
N ASP A 458 -11.02 32.33 -3.54
CA ASP A 458 -9.91 33.03 -4.19
C ASP A 458 -9.98 32.84 -5.71
N SER A 459 -9.70 33.93 -6.43
CA SER A 459 -9.68 33.91 -7.90
C SER A 459 -8.30 33.61 -8.41
N LEU A 460 -8.18 32.58 -9.24
CA LEU A 460 -6.94 32.19 -9.91
C LEU A 460 -7.01 32.47 -11.40
N THR A 461 -5.85 32.73 -11.98
CA THR A 461 -5.67 32.86 -13.42
C THR A 461 -4.77 31.72 -13.91
N ALA A 462 -5.18 30.99 -14.94
CA ALA A 462 -4.38 29.95 -15.54
C ALA A 462 -4.10 30.25 -17.01
N ASP A 463 -2.82 30.14 -17.39
CA ASP A 463 -2.38 30.17 -18.78
C ASP A 463 -2.46 28.74 -19.34
N CYS A 464 -3.27 28.59 -20.38
CA CYS A 464 -3.63 27.31 -20.96
C CYS A 464 -3.23 27.24 -22.43
N CYS A 465 -3.10 26.03 -22.93
CA CYS A 465 -3.01 25.80 -24.36
C CYS A 465 -3.82 24.60 -24.81
N ARG A 466 -4.27 24.68 -26.06
CA ARG A 466 -4.99 23.61 -26.76
C ARG A 466 -4.23 23.22 -28.01
N TYR A 467 -4.10 21.93 -28.23
CA TYR A 467 -3.51 21.37 -29.44
C TYR A 467 -4.61 20.79 -30.34
N ASP A 468 -4.54 21.11 -31.64
CA ASP A 468 -5.40 20.43 -32.61
C ASP A 468 -4.78 19.09 -33.05
N LYS A 469 -5.52 18.30 -33.84
CA LYS A 469 -5.06 16.99 -34.34
C LYS A 469 -3.85 17.05 -35.27
N ASN A 470 -3.42 18.24 -35.67
CA ASN A 470 -2.25 18.47 -36.53
C ASN A 470 -1.07 19.05 -35.72
N GLY A 471 -1.16 19.05 -34.40
CA GLY A 471 -0.11 19.56 -33.50
C GLY A 471 -0.04 21.08 -33.42
N LYS A 472 -1.02 21.83 -33.94
CA LYS A 472 -1.01 23.28 -33.86
C LYS A 472 -1.48 23.74 -32.46
N LYS A 473 -0.60 24.43 -31.76
CA LYS A 473 -0.86 25.03 -30.46
C LYS A 473 -1.63 26.36 -30.58
N SER A 474 -2.63 26.53 -29.73
CA SER A 474 -3.31 27.82 -29.48
C SER A 474 -3.33 28.08 -27.97
N SER A 475 -2.88 29.27 -27.54
CA SER A 475 -2.83 29.64 -26.14
C SER A 475 -3.99 30.56 -25.78
N PHE A 476 -4.50 30.43 -24.54
CA PHE A 476 -5.56 31.23 -23.97
C PHE A 476 -5.39 31.32 -22.45
N THR A 477 -6.08 32.24 -21.81
CA THR A 477 -6.01 32.43 -20.37
C THR A 477 -7.41 32.37 -19.80
N ILE A 478 -7.59 31.62 -18.71
CA ILE A 478 -8.85 31.51 -17.97
C ILE A 478 -8.71 32.11 -16.59
N THR A 479 -9.83 32.55 -16.03
CA THR A 479 -9.94 32.97 -14.64
C THR A 479 -11.12 32.25 -14.01
N PHE A 480 -10.92 31.70 -12.83
CA PHE A 480 -11.92 30.91 -12.08
C PHE A 480 -11.71 31.10 -10.57
N GLN A 481 -12.73 30.74 -9.79
CA GLN A 481 -12.66 30.77 -8.33
C GLN A 481 -12.41 29.36 -7.78
N LEU A 482 -11.54 29.26 -6.77
CA LEU A 482 -11.36 28.04 -6.02
C LEU A 482 -12.60 27.74 -5.19
N MET A 483 -12.98 26.46 -5.16
CA MET A 483 -14.04 25.97 -4.30
C MET A 483 -13.49 25.26 -3.07
N GLU A 484 -14.27 25.24 -2.00
CA GLU A 484 -13.97 24.38 -0.87
C GLU A 484 -14.15 22.93 -1.28
N ASP A 485 -13.13 22.12 -1.01
CA ASP A 485 -13.25 20.68 -1.27
C ASP A 485 -14.04 20.00 -0.16
N ARG A 486 -15.22 19.54 -0.52
CA ARG A 486 -16.10 18.75 0.33
C ARG A 486 -16.19 17.29 -0.10
N SER A 487 -15.49 16.93 -1.18
CA SER A 487 -15.50 15.56 -1.70
C SER A 487 -14.47 14.67 -1.00
N GLY A 488 -13.43 15.28 -0.42
CA GLY A 488 -12.29 14.58 0.13
C GLY A 488 -11.39 13.88 -0.92
N ASN A 489 -11.72 14.05 -2.20
CA ASN A 489 -10.95 13.54 -3.33
C ASN A 489 -10.21 14.68 -4.01
N PHE A 490 -8.89 14.66 -3.94
CA PHE A 490 -7.99 15.60 -4.59
C PHE A 490 -7.40 15.00 -5.86
#